data_ec532aef9e829f3bc17487c903fd3cc8
#
_entry.id   ec532aef9e829f3bc17487c903fd3cc8
#
_cell.length_a   1.000
_cell.length_b   1.000
_cell.length_c   1.000
_cell.angle_alpha   90.00
_cell.angle_beta   90.00
_cell.angle_gamma   90.00
#
_symmetry.space_group_name_H-M   'P 1'
#
loop_
_entity.id
_entity.type
_entity.pdbx_description
1 polymer ?
#
loop_
_entity_poly.entity_id
_entity_poly.type
_entity_poly.pdbx_seq_one_letter_code
_entity_poly.pdbx_strand_id
1 'polypeptide(L)'
;MAFKSFERSTLVLSITVLSTLGVAKTHAQISEVPATPATAEACVALASNADRLACYDALFKIPEAVKPRIVSEQRAAMEIAPEPENITGKIAQGVSSVFASEGPKISPNLSLMDSRWELSPESKLGTWNIRAYQPVYLMPGFWTTDKNERPSSPNENNTVNADRKQNLKSMEAKFQLSLKTKAVENLFGDNGDVWLGYTQSSRWQVYNSEESRPFRETNYEPEASLVFRTNYELLGLNGRLLGLTFNHQSNGRSDPLSRSWNRVMLNVGFERDNFALMLRPWYRLDEDAGDDNNPDIKDYVGRGDLTAFYRWNEHDFSLMLRHSLKGGDDSRGAAQFD
;
A
#
# COMPACT_ATOMS: atom_id res chain seq x y z
N MET A 1 -35.30 19.49 -31.72
CA MET A 1 -34.23 18.46 -31.62
C MET A 1 -33.30 18.90 -30.51
N ALA A 2 -33.44 18.33 -29.33
CA ALA A 2 -32.66 18.70 -28.16
C ALA A 2 -31.45 17.77 -28.05
N PHE A 3 -30.25 18.32 -28.20
CA PHE A 3 -29.02 17.64 -27.87
C PHE A 3 -28.94 17.48 -26.36
N LYS A 4 -29.10 16.27 -25.86
CA LYS A 4 -28.83 15.93 -24.46
C LYS A 4 -27.34 16.03 -24.20
N SER A 5 -27.00 16.90 -23.28
CA SER A 5 -25.67 17.05 -22.67
C SER A 5 -25.16 15.70 -22.14
N PHE A 6 -24.02 15.27 -22.66
CA PHE A 6 -23.31 14.08 -22.20
C PHE A 6 -22.53 14.48 -20.94
N GLU A 7 -22.98 14.00 -19.78
CA GLU A 7 -22.44 14.41 -18.50
C GLU A 7 -21.14 13.70 -18.14
N ARG A 8 -20.34 14.48 -17.56
CA ARG A 8 -18.94 14.46 -17.18
C ARG A 8 -18.58 13.29 -16.26
N SER A 9 -18.24 12.15 -16.86
CA SER A 9 -17.46 11.11 -16.17
C SER A 9 -16.00 11.47 -16.27
N THR A 10 -15.34 11.69 -15.15
CA THR A 10 -13.88 11.88 -15.14
C THR A 10 -13.23 10.54 -15.33
N LEU A 11 -12.82 10.23 -16.57
CA LEU A 11 -11.99 9.07 -16.87
C LEU A 11 -10.56 9.39 -16.44
N VAL A 12 -10.06 8.74 -15.42
CA VAL A 12 -8.66 8.85 -15.01
C VAL A 12 -7.92 7.67 -15.65
N LEU A 13 -7.18 7.94 -16.70
CA LEU A 13 -6.29 6.97 -17.33
C LEU A 13 -4.92 7.14 -16.68
N SER A 14 -4.55 6.18 -15.82
CA SER A 14 -3.20 6.11 -15.24
C SER A 14 -2.34 5.23 -16.15
N ILE A 15 -1.34 5.82 -16.81
CA ILE A 15 -0.34 5.07 -17.58
C ILE A 15 0.88 4.94 -16.69
N THR A 16 1.14 3.72 -16.20
CA THR A 16 2.36 3.42 -15.45
C THR A 16 3.49 3.16 -16.45
N VAL A 17 4.43 4.08 -16.55
CA VAL A 17 5.66 3.87 -17.30
C VAL A 17 6.66 3.13 -16.40
N LEU A 18 6.80 1.84 -16.60
CA LEU A 18 7.84 1.04 -15.94
C LEU A 18 9.17 1.30 -16.65
N SER A 19 10.04 2.11 -16.04
CA SER A 19 11.42 2.24 -16.48
C SER A 19 12.20 1.00 -16.06
N THR A 20 12.55 0.13 -17.01
CA THR A 20 13.52 -0.94 -16.82
C THR A 20 14.90 -0.32 -16.64
N LEU A 21 15.35 -0.17 -15.41
CA LEU A 21 16.75 0.07 -15.10
C LEU A 21 17.50 -1.24 -15.33
N GLY A 22 18.25 -1.31 -16.42
CA GLY A 22 19.17 -2.39 -16.71
C GLY A 22 20.22 -2.50 -15.60
N VAL A 23 20.20 -3.58 -14.86
CA VAL A 23 21.25 -3.91 -13.88
C VAL A 23 22.47 -4.39 -14.68
N ALA A 24 23.47 -3.54 -14.79
CA ALA A 24 24.80 -3.92 -15.25
C ALA A 24 25.39 -4.89 -14.22
N LYS A 25 25.62 -6.16 -14.64
CA LYS A 25 26.41 -7.12 -13.87
C LYS A 25 27.88 -6.66 -13.86
N THR A 26 28.28 -5.99 -12.79
CA THR A 26 29.70 -5.83 -12.50
C THR A 26 30.22 -7.09 -11.87
N HIS A 27 31.09 -7.81 -12.57
CA HIS A 27 31.90 -8.87 -11.98
C HIS A 27 32.81 -8.23 -10.92
N ALA A 28 32.57 -8.58 -9.65
CA ALA A 28 33.51 -8.28 -8.58
C ALA A 28 34.78 -9.10 -8.81
N GLN A 29 35.88 -8.43 -9.13
CA GLN A 29 37.21 -9.03 -9.03
C GLN A 29 37.46 -9.30 -7.56
N ILE A 30 37.78 -10.56 -7.24
CA ILE A 30 38.29 -10.95 -5.93
C ILE A 30 39.69 -10.33 -5.82
N SER A 31 39.81 -9.24 -5.09
CA SER A 31 41.11 -8.69 -4.71
C SER A 31 41.68 -9.57 -3.61
N GLU A 32 42.89 -10.06 -3.82
CA GLU A 32 43.66 -10.76 -2.79
C GLU A 32 43.75 -9.90 -1.53
N VAL A 33 43.36 -10.49 -0.39
CA VAL A 33 43.39 -9.85 0.92
C VAL A 33 44.83 -9.51 1.27
N PRO A 34 45.20 -8.23 1.45
CA PRO A 34 46.56 -7.87 1.92
C PRO A 34 46.80 -8.42 3.33
N ALA A 35 48.03 -8.77 3.61
CA ALA A 35 48.48 -9.26 4.92
C ALA A 35 47.85 -8.48 6.09
N THR A 36 47.39 -9.21 7.09
CA THR A 36 46.66 -8.73 8.27
C THR A 36 47.21 -7.41 8.82
N PRO A 37 46.46 -6.33 8.84
CA PRO A 37 46.92 -5.08 9.42
C PRO A 37 47.10 -5.23 10.93
N ALA A 38 48.21 -4.74 11.44
CA ALA A 38 48.60 -4.92 12.84
C ALA A 38 47.87 -4.01 13.83
N THR A 39 47.05 -3.05 13.36
CA THR A 39 46.39 -2.04 14.21
C THR A 39 44.96 -1.73 13.74
N ALA A 40 44.10 -1.29 14.68
CA ALA A 40 42.73 -0.90 14.39
C ALA A 40 42.66 0.32 13.43
N GLU A 41 43.63 1.22 13.48
CA GLU A 41 43.71 2.38 12.59
C GLU A 41 43.92 1.97 11.13
N ALA A 42 44.64 0.90 10.87
CA ALA A 42 44.83 0.36 9.52
C ALA A 42 43.53 -0.18 8.95
N CYS A 43 42.63 -0.72 9.78
CA CYS A 43 41.29 -1.18 9.35
C CYS A 43 40.37 -0.01 8.95
N VAL A 44 40.51 1.15 9.58
CA VAL A 44 39.74 2.37 9.25
C VAL A 44 40.04 2.87 7.83
N ALA A 45 41.26 2.67 7.35
CA ALA A 45 41.71 3.13 6.04
C ALA A 45 41.11 2.33 4.85
N LEU A 46 40.44 1.18 5.10
CA LEU A 46 39.82 0.36 4.06
C LEU A 46 38.57 1.02 3.52
N ALA A 47 38.46 1.12 2.20
CA ALA A 47 37.36 1.80 1.51
C ALA A 47 36.01 1.06 1.62
N SER A 48 36.02 -0.28 1.67
CA SER A 48 34.83 -1.12 1.75
C SER A 48 34.44 -1.39 3.20
N ASN A 49 33.15 -1.26 3.52
CA ASN A 49 32.60 -1.60 4.85
C ASN A 49 32.78 -3.09 5.19
N ALA A 50 32.67 -3.97 4.20
CA ALA A 50 32.85 -5.41 4.38
C ALA A 50 34.30 -5.74 4.72
N ASP A 51 35.27 -5.12 4.05
CA ASP A 51 36.72 -5.32 4.30
C ASP A 51 37.12 -4.74 5.66
N ARG A 52 36.54 -3.60 6.06
CA ARG A 52 36.75 -3.03 7.42
C ARG A 52 36.25 -3.97 8.49
N LEU A 53 35.04 -4.54 8.33
CA LEU A 53 34.47 -5.47 9.28
C LEU A 53 35.33 -6.74 9.41
N ALA A 54 35.71 -7.32 8.27
CA ALA A 54 36.58 -8.50 8.25
C ALA A 54 37.94 -8.24 8.89
N CYS A 55 38.49 -7.05 8.71
CA CYS A 55 39.75 -6.58 9.32
C CYS A 55 39.63 -6.48 10.83
N TYR A 56 38.55 -5.91 11.37
CA TYR A 56 38.30 -5.85 12.80
C TYR A 56 38.05 -7.23 13.41
N ASP A 57 37.27 -8.09 12.73
CA ASP A 57 37.02 -9.45 13.18
C ASP A 57 38.31 -10.27 13.31
N ALA A 58 39.25 -10.07 12.36
CA ALA A 58 40.56 -10.71 12.41
C ALA A 58 41.44 -10.14 13.51
N LEU A 59 41.41 -8.80 13.74
CA LEU A 59 42.22 -8.12 14.74
C LEU A 59 41.82 -8.47 16.17
N PHE A 60 40.54 -8.48 16.47
CA PHE A 60 40.01 -8.72 17.80
C PHE A 60 39.80 -10.20 18.12
N LYS A 61 40.19 -11.11 17.19
CA LYS A 61 40.19 -12.57 17.39
C LYS A 61 38.91 -13.03 18.06
N ILE A 62 37.74 -12.75 17.46
CA ILE A 62 36.49 -13.38 17.91
C ILE A 62 36.74 -14.89 17.76
N PRO A 63 36.77 -15.67 18.86
CA PRO A 63 37.07 -17.10 18.76
C PRO A 63 36.06 -17.73 17.80
N GLU A 64 36.54 -18.50 16.82
CA GLU A 64 35.75 -19.21 15.82
C GLU A 64 34.67 -20.11 16.45
N ALA A 65 34.90 -20.54 17.71
CA ALA A 65 33.96 -21.30 18.54
C ALA A 65 32.75 -20.47 19.04
N VAL A 66 32.78 -19.13 18.98
CA VAL A 66 31.67 -18.29 19.44
C VAL A 66 30.69 -17.99 18.32
N LYS A 67 31.17 -17.90 17.06
CA LYS A 67 30.30 -17.62 15.89
C LYS A 67 29.23 -18.70 15.66
N PRO A 68 29.56 -20.02 15.64
CA PRO A 68 28.53 -21.06 15.45
C PRO A 68 27.59 -21.21 16.65
N ARG A 69 28.09 -20.93 17.87
CA ARG A 69 27.31 -21.10 19.09
C ARG A 69 26.23 -20.01 19.23
N ILE A 70 26.53 -18.77 18.91
CA ILE A 70 25.55 -17.68 18.94
C ILE A 70 24.44 -17.94 17.89
N VAL A 71 24.79 -18.36 16.68
CA VAL A 71 23.83 -18.68 15.61
C VAL A 71 23.03 -19.93 15.95
N SER A 72 23.66 -20.97 16.55
CA SER A 72 22.94 -22.20 16.95
C SER A 72 22.06 -21.98 18.20
N GLU A 73 22.50 -21.18 19.18
CA GLU A 73 21.67 -20.84 20.33
C GLU A 73 20.51 -19.92 19.97
N GLN A 74 20.70 -18.97 19.06
CA GLN A 74 19.60 -18.14 18.53
C GLN A 74 18.62 -18.98 17.68
N ARG A 75 19.13 -19.93 16.89
CA ARG A 75 18.30 -20.84 16.08
C ARG A 75 17.56 -21.85 16.96
N ALA A 76 18.23 -22.41 17.97
CA ALA A 76 17.61 -23.30 18.96
C ALA A 76 16.61 -22.54 19.86
N ALA A 77 16.88 -21.27 20.21
CA ALA A 77 15.93 -20.43 20.93
C ALA A 77 14.71 -20.05 20.07
N MET A 78 14.87 -19.92 18.75
CA MET A 78 13.77 -19.74 17.81
C MET A 78 12.94 -21.02 17.58
N GLU A 79 13.61 -22.21 17.63
CA GLU A 79 12.93 -23.51 17.48
C GLU A 79 12.24 -24.00 18.77
N ILE A 80 12.68 -23.52 19.93
CA ILE A 80 12.13 -23.91 21.24
C ILE A 80 11.12 -22.91 21.79
N ALA A 81 10.95 -21.74 21.13
CA ALA A 81 9.90 -20.79 21.53
C ALA A 81 8.54 -21.47 21.34
N PRO A 82 7.74 -21.66 22.39
CA PRO A 82 6.40 -22.22 22.25
C PRO A 82 5.62 -21.33 21.29
N GLU A 83 4.88 -21.95 20.38
CA GLU A 83 3.99 -21.23 19.49
C GLU A 83 3.09 -20.31 20.32
N PRO A 84 3.01 -19.02 20.03
CA PRO A 84 2.29 -18.09 20.88
C PRO A 84 0.79 -18.45 20.88
N GLU A 85 0.29 -18.88 22.02
CA GLU A 85 -1.11 -19.29 22.19
C GLU A 85 -2.10 -18.12 22.15
N ASN A 86 -1.59 -16.88 22.20
CA ASN A 86 -2.41 -15.68 22.24
C ASN A 86 -1.96 -14.61 21.24
N ILE A 87 -2.83 -13.64 20.97
CA ILE A 87 -2.60 -12.54 20.01
C ILE A 87 -1.35 -11.74 20.37
N THR A 88 -1.12 -11.46 21.65
CA THR A 88 0.04 -10.70 22.11
C THR A 88 1.35 -11.40 21.78
N GLY A 89 1.42 -12.73 21.97
CA GLY A 89 2.58 -13.53 21.60
C GLY A 89 2.81 -13.55 20.08
N LYS A 90 1.74 -13.69 19.29
CA LYS A 90 1.83 -13.63 17.81
C LYS A 90 2.33 -12.29 17.32
N ILE A 91 1.88 -11.17 17.90
CA ILE A 91 2.36 -9.83 17.56
C ILE A 91 3.85 -9.67 17.95
N ALA A 92 4.24 -10.11 19.14
CA ALA A 92 5.63 -10.03 19.60
C ALA A 92 6.58 -10.83 18.70
N GLN A 93 6.18 -12.02 18.27
CA GLN A 93 6.94 -12.84 17.32
C GLN A 93 7.03 -12.16 15.95
N GLY A 94 5.94 -11.53 15.49
CA GLY A 94 5.90 -10.78 14.24
C GLY A 94 6.86 -9.59 14.27
N VAL A 95 6.88 -8.81 15.34
CA VAL A 95 7.80 -7.66 15.46
C VAL A 95 9.26 -8.11 15.37
N SER A 96 9.64 -9.23 15.96
CA SER A 96 11.01 -9.74 15.89
C SER A 96 11.44 -10.12 14.46
N SER A 97 10.51 -10.52 13.59
CA SER A 97 10.81 -10.91 12.21
C SER A 97 11.14 -9.72 11.29
N VAL A 98 10.79 -8.50 11.67
CA VAL A 98 11.12 -7.26 10.90
C VAL A 98 12.64 -7.09 10.74
N PHE A 99 13.40 -7.58 11.69
CA PHE A 99 14.87 -7.46 11.72
C PHE A 99 15.58 -8.71 11.17
N ALA A 100 14.83 -9.67 10.62
CA ALA A 100 15.43 -10.82 9.95
C ALA A 100 16.21 -10.39 8.69
N SER A 101 17.44 -10.84 8.55
CA SER A 101 18.36 -10.41 7.49
C SER A 101 18.06 -10.98 6.10
N GLU A 102 17.20 -12.01 6.00
CA GLU A 102 16.81 -12.60 4.73
C GLU A 102 15.34 -12.28 4.44
N GLY A 103 15.10 -11.59 3.33
CA GLY A 103 13.75 -11.35 2.82
C GLY A 103 13.07 -12.66 2.41
N PRO A 104 11.73 -12.74 2.48
CA PRO A 104 10.99 -13.94 2.12
C PRO A 104 11.16 -14.30 0.65
N LYS A 105 11.32 -15.60 0.35
CA LYS A 105 11.41 -16.11 -1.02
C LYS A 105 10.00 -16.24 -1.61
N ILE A 106 9.69 -15.41 -2.59
CA ILE A 106 8.41 -15.44 -3.30
C ILE A 106 8.43 -16.59 -4.33
N SER A 107 7.43 -17.47 -4.29
CA SER A 107 7.24 -18.47 -5.33
C SER A 107 6.82 -17.80 -6.66
N PRO A 108 7.47 -18.08 -7.79
CA PRO A 108 7.16 -17.43 -9.06
C PRO A 108 5.79 -17.82 -9.66
N ASN A 109 5.17 -18.89 -9.16
CA ASN A 109 3.92 -19.46 -9.71
C ASN A 109 2.68 -19.20 -8.83
N LEU A 110 2.69 -18.16 -8.01
CA LEU A 110 1.52 -17.84 -7.19
C LEU A 110 0.36 -17.30 -8.03
N SER A 111 -0.87 -17.64 -7.63
CA SER A 111 -2.07 -17.04 -8.19
C SER A 111 -2.13 -15.52 -7.93
N LEU A 112 -3.01 -14.81 -8.64
CA LEU A 112 -3.17 -13.37 -8.45
C LEU A 112 -3.60 -13.01 -7.02
N MET A 113 -4.47 -13.80 -6.39
CA MET A 113 -4.90 -13.56 -5.03
C MET A 113 -3.83 -13.95 -4.02
N ASP A 114 -3.15 -15.08 -4.22
CA ASP A 114 -2.06 -15.49 -3.33
C ASP A 114 -0.87 -14.52 -3.37
N SER A 115 -0.51 -14.02 -4.55
CA SER A 115 0.56 -13.02 -4.67
C SER A 115 0.26 -11.70 -3.96
N ARG A 116 -1.03 -11.37 -3.81
CA ARG A 116 -1.49 -10.12 -3.16
C ARG A 116 -1.84 -10.30 -1.70
N TRP A 117 -2.40 -11.43 -1.29
CA TRP A 117 -2.99 -11.62 0.03
C TRP A 117 -2.43 -12.82 0.81
N GLU A 118 -1.55 -13.60 0.20
CA GLU A 118 -0.89 -14.74 0.87
C GLU A 118 -1.92 -15.69 1.52
N LEU A 119 -2.93 -16.10 0.76
CA LEU A 119 -4.08 -16.85 1.27
C LEU A 119 -3.75 -18.33 1.50
N SER A 120 -3.02 -18.95 0.56
CA SER A 120 -2.62 -20.34 0.68
C SER A 120 -1.41 -20.50 1.60
N PRO A 121 -1.25 -21.64 2.31
CA PRO A 121 -0.11 -21.87 3.20
C PRO A 121 1.25 -21.68 2.52
N GLU A 122 1.37 -22.14 1.27
CA GLU A 122 2.58 -22.05 0.45
C GLU A 122 2.89 -20.63 -0.03
N SER A 123 1.92 -19.72 -0.01
CA SER A 123 2.09 -18.31 -0.37
C SER A 123 2.47 -17.43 0.81
N LYS A 124 2.38 -17.95 2.04
CA LYS A 124 2.62 -17.16 3.26
C LYS A 124 4.09 -16.83 3.42
N LEU A 125 4.37 -15.56 3.63
CA LEU A 125 5.72 -14.99 3.74
C LEU A 125 6.02 -14.51 5.17
N GLY A 126 5.14 -14.84 6.12
CA GLY A 126 5.25 -14.38 7.50
C GLY A 126 4.79 -12.95 7.72
N THR A 127 4.99 -12.48 8.93
CA THR A 127 4.50 -11.18 9.42
C THR A 127 5.53 -10.07 9.25
N TRP A 128 5.06 -8.81 9.27
CA TRP A 128 5.85 -7.56 9.26
C TRP A 128 6.71 -7.33 8.02
N ASN A 129 6.48 -8.08 6.95
CA ASN A 129 7.09 -7.82 5.65
C ASN A 129 6.27 -6.78 4.90
N ILE A 130 6.91 -5.71 4.43
CA ILE A 130 6.25 -4.65 3.69
C ILE A 130 5.98 -5.11 2.25
N ARG A 131 4.76 -4.88 1.77
CA ARG A 131 4.27 -5.21 0.43
C ARG A 131 3.65 -4.00 -0.24
N ALA A 132 3.69 -3.94 -1.55
CA ALA A 132 2.81 -3.05 -2.30
C ALA A 132 1.34 -3.47 -2.07
N TYR A 133 0.44 -2.49 -1.94
CA TYR A 133 -0.98 -2.73 -1.67
C TYR A 133 -1.86 -2.29 -2.83
N GLN A 134 -2.10 -1.00 -2.96
CA GLN A 134 -2.75 -0.39 -4.12
C GLN A 134 -1.67 0.02 -5.15
N PRO A 135 -2.04 0.38 -6.38
CA PRO A 135 -1.08 0.85 -7.36
C PRO A 135 -0.18 1.97 -6.84
N VAL A 136 1.12 1.85 -7.05
CA VAL A 136 2.12 2.89 -6.72
C VAL A 136 2.51 3.58 -8.02
N TYR A 137 2.24 4.87 -8.13
CA TYR A 137 2.49 5.62 -9.37
C TYR A 137 2.89 7.07 -9.11
N LEU A 138 3.56 7.64 -10.11
CA LEU A 138 3.81 9.08 -10.26
C LEU A 138 3.35 9.50 -11.66
N MET A 139 2.35 10.38 -11.72
CA MET A 139 1.86 11.01 -12.94
C MET A 139 2.35 12.46 -12.96
N PRO A 140 3.32 12.81 -13.81
CA PRO A 140 3.79 14.20 -13.92
C PRO A 140 2.71 15.16 -14.40
N GLY A 141 1.79 14.69 -15.26
CA GLY A 141 0.69 15.47 -15.77
C GLY A 141 -0.66 14.83 -15.45
N PHE A 142 -1.47 15.53 -14.67
CA PHE A 142 -2.86 15.23 -14.40
C PHE A 142 -3.69 16.48 -14.70
N TRP A 143 -4.68 16.35 -15.58
CA TRP A 143 -5.46 17.48 -16.06
C TRP A 143 -6.87 17.45 -15.48
N THR A 144 -7.40 18.62 -15.08
CA THR A 144 -8.81 18.83 -14.76
C THR A 144 -9.41 19.95 -15.60
N THR A 145 -10.62 19.73 -16.11
CA THR A 145 -11.37 20.75 -16.86
C THR A 145 -12.13 21.70 -15.95
N ASP A 146 -12.50 21.21 -14.74
CA ASP A 146 -13.29 21.96 -13.77
C ASP A 146 -12.58 21.94 -12.40
N LYS A 147 -11.94 23.07 -12.08
CA LYS A 147 -11.17 23.22 -10.85
C LYS A 147 -12.10 23.55 -9.69
N ASN A 148 -12.10 22.71 -8.66
CA ASN A 148 -12.81 23.03 -7.43
C ASN A 148 -11.96 24.00 -6.58
N GLU A 149 -12.07 25.28 -6.87
CA GLU A 149 -11.33 26.35 -6.18
C GLU A 149 -12.02 26.81 -4.90
N ARG A 150 -13.27 26.40 -4.68
CA ARG A 150 -14.07 26.67 -3.48
C ARG A 150 -14.72 25.38 -2.98
N PRO A 151 -13.95 24.48 -2.39
CA PRO A 151 -14.51 23.27 -1.81
C PRO A 151 -15.60 23.61 -0.79
N SER A 152 -16.73 22.92 -0.89
CA SER A 152 -17.87 23.07 0.01
C SER A 152 -18.24 21.74 0.67
N SER A 153 -18.96 21.81 1.74
CA SER A 153 -19.54 20.70 2.48
C SER A 153 -20.92 21.12 3.02
N PRO A 154 -21.85 20.20 3.25
CA PRO A 154 -23.05 20.48 4.00
C PRO A 154 -22.79 21.00 5.43
N ASN A 155 -21.61 20.69 6.01
CA ASN A 155 -21.13 21.34 7.21
C ASN A 155 -20.53 22.70 6.85
N GLU A 156 -21.13 23.79 7.32
CA GLU A 156 -20.72 25.17 7.03
C GLU A 156 -19.28 25.46 7.46
N ASN A 157 -18.79 24.84 8.54
CA ASN A 157 -17.42 24.99 9.00
C ASN A 157 -16.39 24.50 7.96
N ASN A 158 -16.81 23.62 7.06
CA ASN A 158 -15.99 22.99 6.02
C ASN A 158 -16.28 23.53 4.61
N THR A 159 -16.77 24.77 4.51
CA THR A 159 -17.05 25.45 3.25
C THR A 159 -16.12 26.65 3.06
N VAL A 160 -15.42 26.67 1.92
CA VAL A 160 -14.52 27.77 1.56
C VAL A 160 -15.33 28.96 1.05
N ASN A 161 -15.26 30.08 1.75
CA ASN A 161 -15.93 31.32 1.39
C ASN A 161 -15.36 31.93 0.10
N ALA A 162 -16.13 32.81 -0.54
CA ALA A 162 -15.77 33.40 -1.83
C ALA A 162 -14.47 34.23 -1.80
N ASP A 163 -14.16 34.83 -0.66
CA ASP A 163 -12.95 35.64 -0.40
C ASP A 163 -11.67 34.78 -0.21
N ARG A 164 -11.82 33.47 0.02
CA ARG A 164 -10.74 32.52 0.22
C ARG A 164 -10.58 31.51 -0.93
N LYS A 165 -11.00 31.92 -2.12
CA LYS A 165 -10.86 31.08 -3.34
C LYS A 165 -9.40 30.63 -3.53
N GLN A 166 -9.20 29.33 -3.79
CA GLN A 166 -7.88 28.78 -4.11
C GLN A 166 -7.51 29.14 -5.56
N ASN A 167 -6.30 29.63 -5.78
CA ASN A 167 -5.78 29.86 -7.12
C ASN A 167 -5.13 28.58 -7.67
N LEU A 168 -5.87 27.76 -8.40
CA LEU A 168 -5.43 26.48 -8.92
C LEU A 168 -5.13 26.52 -10.41
N LYS A 169 -4.08 25.81 -10.82
CA LYS A 169 -3.84 25.50 -12.25
C LYS A 169 -4.58 24.18 -12.62
N SER A 170 -5.00 24.07 -13.87
CA SER A 170 -5.70 22.86 -14.37
C SER A 170 -4.78 21.65 -14.45
N MET A 171 -3.48 21.86 -14.61
CA MET A 171 -2.48 20.79 -14.65
C MET A 171 -1.75 20.71 -13.31
N GLU A 172 -1.66 19.48 -12.79
CA GLU A 172 -0.94 19.17 -11.57
C GLU A 172 -0.21 17.82 -11.69
N ALA A 173 0.72 17.52 -10.82
CA ALA A 173 1.24 16.17 -10.65
C ALA A 173 0.36 15.40 -9.67
N LYS A 174 0.22 14.09 -9.89
CA LYS A 174 -0.48 13.17 -8.99
C LYS A 174 0.42 11.99 -8.69
N PHE A 175 0.53 11.59 -7.43
CA PHE A 175 1.24 10.36 -7.07
C PHE A 175 0.51 9.61 -5.96
N GLN A 176 0.77 8.32 -5.90
CA GLN A 176 0.25 7.44 -4.86
C GLN A 176 1.36 6.52 -4.36
N LEU A 177 1.48 6.44 -3.05
CA LEU A 177 2.26 5.44 -2.34
C LEU A 177 1.28 4.56 -1.56
N SER A 178 1.41 3.24 -1.70
CA SER A 178 0.53 2.32 -1.00
C SER A 178 1.27 1.06 -0.59
N LEU A 179 1.21 0.76 0.68
CA LEU A 179 1.93 -0.33 1.33
C LEU A 179 1.01 -1.07 2.27
N LYS A 180 1.28 -2.35 2.50
CA LYS A 180 0.67 -3.13 3.58
C LYS A 180 1.64 -4.10 4.19
N THR A 181 1.33 -4.56 5.39
CA THR A 181 2.05 -5.61 6.10
C THR A 181 1.07 -6.52 6.82
N LYS A 182 1.40 -7.79 6.92
CA LYS A 182 0.66 -8.75 7.74
C LYS A 182 1.13 -8.62 9.18
N ALA A 183 0.25 -8.19 10.08
CA ALA A 183 0.56 -8.01 11.50
C ALA A 183 0.40 -9.31 12.30
N VAL A 184 -0.64 -10.10 11.95
CA VAL A 184 -0.90 -11.40 12.58
C VAL A 184 -1.24 -12.39 11.48
N GLU A 185 -0.72 -13.61 11.59
CA GLU A 185 -1.00 -14.71 10.69
C GLU A 185 -1.72 -15.83 11.43
N ASN A 186 -2.71 -16.45 10.76
CA ASN A 186 -3.41 -17.61 11.28
C ASN A 186 -4.04 -17.38 12.68
N LEU A 187 -4.80 -16.29 12.82
CA LEU A 187 -5.44 -15.89 14.07
C LEU A 187 -6.44 -16.96 14.57
N PHE A 188 -7.05 -17.71 13.65
CA PHE A 188 -8.05 -18.75 13.91
C PHE A 188 -7.57 -20.11 13.36
N GLY A 189 -6.53 -20.69 13.97
CA GLY A 189 -5.96 -21.95 13.53
C GLY A 189 -5.06 -21.80 12.32
N ASP A 190 -5.50 -22.23 11.14
CA ASP A 190 -4.79 -22.14 9.85
C ASP A 190 -5.31 -21.00 8.93
N ASN A 191 -6.14 -20.12 9.48
CA ASN A 191 -6.84 -19.08 8.71
C ASN A 191 -6.99 -17.78 9.53
N GLY A 192 -7.38 -16.69 8.88
CA GLY A 192 -7.61 -15.41 9.50
C GLY A 192 -6.31 -14.62 9.72
N ASP A 193 -5.92 -13.82 8.73
CA ASP A 193 -4.74 -12.98 8.78
C ASP A 193 -5.13 -11.52 9.02
N VAL A 194 -4.43 -10.84 9.93
CA VAL A 194 -4.61 -9.40 10.17
C VAL A 194 -3.58 -8.63 9.37
N TRP A 195 -4.07 -7.74 8.52
CA TRP A 195 -3.26 -6.86 7.70
C TRP A 195 -3.42 -5.41 8.13
N LEU A 196 -2.31 -4.68 8.13
CA LEU A 196 -2.29 -3.22 8.27
C LEU A 196 -1.88 -2.64 6.91
N GLY A 197 -2.69 -1.72 6.40
CA GLY A 197 -2.48 -1.04 5.14
C GLY A 197 -2.34 0.47 5.35
N TYR A 198 -1.61 1.10 4.45
CA TYR A 198 -1.53 2.55 4.38
C TYR A 198 -1.44 2.98 2.92
N THR A 199 -2.32 3.89 2.54
CA THR A 199 -2.29 4.52 1.21
C THR A 199 -2.23 6.03 1.37
N GLN A 200 -1.33 6.66 0.64
CA GLN A 200 -1.24 8.11 0.52
C GLN A 200 -1.37 8.49 -0.94
N SER A 201 -2.33 9.34 -1.27
CA SER A 201 -2.47 9.92 -2.60
C SER A 201 -2.37 11.43 -2.54
N SER A 202 -1.50 12.01 -3.38
CA SER A 202 -1.21 13.44 -3.37
C SER A 202 -1.43 14.06 -4.74
N ARG A 203 -1.99 15.27 -4.72
CA ARG A 203 -2.15 16.14 -5.90
C ARG A 203 -1.33 17.38 -5.68
N TRP A 204 -0.32 17.57 -6.51
CA TRP A 204 0.70 18.59 -6.34
C TRP A 204 0.63 19.62 -7.46
N GLN A 205 0.35 20.85 -7.11
CA GLN A 205 0.33 22.01 -8.02
C GLN A 205 1.75 22.43 -8.42
N VAL A 206 2.58 21.46 -8.83
CA VAL A 206 4.01 21.66 -9.14
C VAL A 206 4.24 22.74 -10.19
N TYR A 207 3.27 22.98 -11.08
CA TYR A 207 3.31 24.00 -12.14
C TYR A 207 2.76 25.35 -11.72
N ASN A 208 2.29 25.50 -10.45
CA ASN A 208 1.74 26.74 -9.93
C ASN A 208 2.80 27.53 -9.14
N SER A 209 3.67 28.23 -9.86
CA SER A 209 4.75 29.04 -9.25
C SER A 209 4.22 30.26 -8.49
N GLU A 210 3.04 30.77 -8.84
CA GLU A 210 2.40 31.92 -8.19
C GLU A 210 2.07 31.62 -6.72
N GLU A 211 1.70 30.37 -6.44
CA GLU A 211 1.35 29.89 -5.08
C GLU A 211 2.46 29.04 -4.45
N SER A 212 3.70 29.21 -4.89
CA SER A 212 4.86 28.44 -4.36
C SER A 212 4.71 26.91 -4.46
N ARG A 213 4.00 26.44 -5.47
CA ARG A 213 3.82 25.01 -5.79
C ARG A 213 3.26 24.16 -4.64
N PRO A 214 2.07 24.48 -4.08
CA PRO A 214 1.54 23.78 -2.92
C PRO A 214 1.03 22.38 -3.30
N PHE A 215 0.95 21.49 -2.31
CA PHE A 215 0.06 20.34 -2.41
C PHE A 215 -1.39 20.82 -2.29
N ARG A 216 -2.19 20.60 -3.34
CA ARG A 216 -3.61 20.93 -3.32
C ARG A 216 -4.39 20.02 -2.39
N GLU A 217 -4.07 18.74 -2.43
CA GLU A 217 -4.72 17.71 -1.63
C GLU A 217 -3.75 16.56 -1.37
N THR A 218 -3.74 16.04 -0.17
CA THR A 218 -3.12 14.78 0.19
C THR A 218 -4.10 14.00 1.04
N ASN A 219 -4.43 12.79 0.63
CA ASN A 219 -5.27 11.89 1.40
C ASN A 219 -4.41 10.81 2.04
N TYR A 220 -4.62 10.56 3.32
CA TYR A 220 -3.99 9.55 4.15
C TYR A 220 -5.04 8.51 4.50
N GLU A 221 -4.79 7.25 4.16
CA GLU A 221 -5.75 6.15 4.34
C GLU A 221 -5.09 4.98 5.08
N PRO A 222 -5.01 4.99 6.43
CA PRO A 222 -4.68 3.82 7.21
C PRO A 222 -5.84 2.82 7.22
N GLU A 223 -5.52 1.53 7.11
CA GLU A 223 -6.45 0.42 7.09
C GLU A 223 -6.03 -0.70 8.03
N ALA A 224 -7.00 -1.34 8.67
CA ALA A 224 -6.81 -2.60 9.38
C ALA A 224 -7.83 -3.61 8.83
N SER A 225 -7.33 -4.75 8.35
CA SER A 225 -8.14 -5.77 7.68
C SER A 225 -7.97 -7.12 8.35
N LEU A 226 -9.08 -7.81 8.58
CA LEU A 226 -9.11 -9.22 8.92
C LEU A 226 -9.52 -10.00 7.67
N VAL A 227 -8.65 -10.86 7.17
CA VAL A 227 -8.80 -11.56 5.89
C VAL A 227 -8.81 -13.06 6.11
N PHE A 228 -9.78 -13.72 5.50
CA PHE A 228 -9.94 -15.18 5.51
C PHE A 228 -9.76 -15.74 4.11
N ARG A 229 -9.02 -16.83 4.01
CA ARG A 229 -9.03 -17.70 2.84
C ARG A 229 -10.38 -18.40 2.76
N THR A 230 -10.97 -18.41 1.57
CA THR A 230 -12.19 -19.13 1.26
C THR A 230 -11.98 -20.11 0.11
N ASN A 231 -12.89 -21.05 -0.05
CA ASN A 231 -12.86 -22.02 -1.14
C ASN A 231 -14.29 -22.40 -1.53
N TYR A 232 -14.87 -21.65 -2.44
CA TYR A 232 -16.18 -21.92 -3.05
C TYR A 232 -16.18 -21.47 -4.50
N GLU A 233 -17.12 -21.95 -5.29
CA GLU A 233 -17.28 -21.53 -6.67
C GLU A 233 -18.59 -20.74 -6.83
N LEU A 234 -18.52 -19.62 -7.54
CA LEU A 234 -19.66 -18.79 -7.90
C LEU A 234 -19.52 -18.29 -9.34
N LEU A 235 -20.49 -18.64 -10.21
CA LEU A 235 -20.51 -18.23 -11.61
C LEU A 235 -19.23 -18.59 -12.39
N GLY A 236 -18.59 -19.70 -12.05
CA GLY A 236 -17.35 -20.17 -12.67
C GLY A 236 -16.08 -19.46 -12.18
N LEU A 237 -16.19 -18.65 -11.13
CA LEU A 237 -15.05 -18.02 -10.44
C LEU A 237 -14.82 -18.69 -9.08
N ASN A 238 -13.56 -18.88 -8.70
CA ASN A 238 -13.20 -19.40 -7.39
C ASN A 238 -13.21 -18.26 -6.37
N GLY A 239 -14.06 -18.35 -5.35
CA GLY A 239 -14.09 -17.44 -4.21
C GLY A 239 -12.90 -17.74 -3.28
N ARG A 240 -11.93 -16.83 -3.24
CA ARG A 240 -10.66 -17.02 -2.57
C ARG A 240 -10.51 -16.23 -1.28
N LEU A 241 -11.19 -15.09 -1.19
CA LEU A 241 -11.00 -14.14 -0.09
C LEU A 241 -12.34 -13.63 0.41
N LEU A 242 -12.48 -13.63 1.73
CA LEU A 242 -13.49 -12.87 2.46
C LEU A 242 -12.76 -12.07 3.54
N GLY A 243 -13.05 -10.78 3.66
CA GLY A 243 -12.40 -9.95 4.67
C GLY A 243 -13.26 -8.80 5.13
N LEU A 244 -12.93 -8.28 6.31
CA LEU A 244 -13.51 -7.08 6.87
C LEU A 244 -12.40 -6.07 7.12
N THR A 245 -12.55 -4.84 6.60
CA THR A 245 -11.58 -3.78 6.74
C THR A 245 -12.21 -2.58 7.44
N PHE A 246 -11.53 -2.07 8.45
CA PHE A 246 -11.74 -0.71 8.95
C PHE A 246 -10.77 0.23 8.23
N ASN A 247 -11.30 1.31 7.66
CA ASN A 247 -10.53 2.32 6.94
C ASN A 247 -10.87 3.70 7.49
N HIS A 248 -9.83 4.45 7.80
CA HIS A 248 -9.91 5.90 8.04
C HIS A 248 -9.30 6.62 6.85
N GLN A 249 -9.95 7.68 6.37
CA GLN A 249 -9.37 8.56 5.36
C GLN A 249 -9.46 10.01 5.84
N SER A 250 -8.35 10.73 5.78
CA SER A 250 -8.30 12.16 6.08
C SER A 250 -7.30 12.88 5.19
N ASN A 251 -7.50 14.19 5.01
CA ASN A 251 -6.55 15.02 4.27
C ASN A 251 -5.56 15.78 5.18
N GLY A 252 -5.66 15.64 6.49
CA GLY A 252 -4.74 16.26 7.46
C GLY A 252 -4.77 17.80 7.46
N ARG A 253 -5.81 18.41 6.90
CA ARG A 253 -5.95 19.87 6.83
C ARG A 253 -6.86 20.37 7.95
N SER A 254 -6.70 21.64 8.32
CA SER A 254 -7.63 22.36 9.21
C SER A 254 -8.82 22.92 8.43
N ASP A 255 -9.87 23.29 9.15
CA ASP A 255 -11.02 23.97 8.59
C ASP A 255 -10.64 25.29 7.88
N PRO A 256 -11.34 25.60 6.81
CA PRO A 256 -12.50 24.93 6.22
C PRO A 256 -12.16 23.82 5.21
N LEU A 257 -10.89 23.43 5.07
CA LEU A 257 -10.40 22.47 4.09
C LEU A 257 -10.29 21.05 4.65
N SER A 258 -10.55 20.84 5.94
CA SER A 258 -10.54 19.54 6.58
C SER A 258 -11.55 18.59 5.93
N ARG A 259 -11.11 17.38 5.61
CA ARG A 259 -11.95 16.27 5.12
C ARG A 259 -11.48 14.99 5.76
N SER A 260 -12.39 14.32 6.44
CA SER A 260 -12.16 13.01 7.05
C SER A 260 -13.42 12.16 7.00
N TRP A 261 -13.27 10.86 7.05
CA TRP A 261 -14.36 9.92 7.20
C TRP A 261 -13.87 8.53 7.55
N ASN A 262 -14.72 7.76 8.19
CA ASN A 262 -14.48 6.39 8.58
C ASN A 262 -15.44 5.44 7.86
N ARG A 263 -14.97 4.25 7.50
CA ARG A 263 -15.78 3.23 6.84
C ARG A 263 -15.38 1.82 7.24
N VAL A 264 -16.36 0.94 7.25
CA VAL A 264 -16.18 -0.50 7.33
C VAL A 264 -16.42 -1.08 5.95
N MET A 265 -15.49 -1.87 5.45
CA MET A 265 -15.50 -2.42 4.10
C MET A 265 -15.54 -3.94 4.16
N LEU A 266 -16.43 -4.55 3.38
CA LEU A 266 -16.40 -5.97 3.10
C LEU A 266 -15.49 -6.20 1.89
N ASN A 267 -14.54 -7.13 1.98
CA ASN A 267 -13.69 -7.52 0.87
C ASN A 267 -14.09 -8.92 0.40
N VAL A 268 -14.44 -9.06 -0.86
CA VAL A 268 -14.77 -10.35 -1.47
C VAL A 268 -13.90 -10.52 -2.71
N GLY A 269 -13.06 -11.54 -2.69
CA GLY A 269 -12.08 -11.80 -3.76
C GLY A 269 -12.37 -13.09 -4.50
N PHE A 270 -12.37 -13.00 -5.83
CA PHE A 270 -12.54 -14.12 -6.74
C PHE A 270 -11.36 -14.20 -7.69
N GLU A 271 -11.04 -15.40 -8.16
CA GLU A 271 -10.06 -15.59 -9.22
C GLU A 271 -10.40 -16.75 -10.14
N ARG A 272 -9.89 -16.69 -11.36
CA ARG A 272 -9.86 -17.79 -12.30
C ARG A 272 -8.68 -17.59 -13.27
N ASP A 273 -7.79 -18.56 -13.34
CA ASP A 273 -6.62 -18.51 -14.19
C ASP A 273 -5.81 -17.19 -13.97
N ASN A 274 -5.68 -16.38 -15.00
CA ASN A 274 -4.97 -15.10 -14.96
C ASN A 274 -5.86 -13.90 -14.62
N PHE A 275 -7.09 -14.14 -14.17
CA PHE A 275 -8.05 -13.09 -13.83
C PHE A 275 -8.41 -13.14 -12.35
N ALA A 276 -8.46 -11.99 -11.70
CA ALA A 276 -9.01 -11.86 -10.36
C ALA A 276 -9.93 -10.65 -10.27
N LEU A 277 -10.90 -10.74 -9.37
CA LEU A 277 -11.90 -9.71 -9.12
C LEU A 277 -12.00 -9.45 -7.62
N MET A 278 -11.87 -8.20 -7.22
CA MET A 278 -12.08 -7.74 -5.85
C MET A 278 -13.30 -6.83 -5.78
N LEU A 279 -14.25 -7.18 -4.95
CA LEU A 279 -15.41 -6.37 -4.60
C LEU A 279 -15.20 -5.80 -3.21
N ARG A 280 -15.35 -4.48 -3.03
CA ARG A 280 -15.22 -3.82 -1.75
C ARG A 280 -16.38 -2.85 -1.50
N PRO A 281 -17.60 -3.34 -1.21
CA PRO A 281 -18.65 -2.49 -0.70
C PRO A 281 -18.30 -1.98 0.69
N TRP A 282 -18.71 -0.75 1.02
CA TRP A 282 -18.47 -0.16 2.33
C TRP A 282 -19.70 0.51 2.91
N TYR A 283 -19.70 0.54 4.24
CA TYR A 283 -20.60 1.34 5.05
C TYR A 283 -19.80 2.49 5.69
N ARG A 284 -20.23 3.72 5.47
CA ARG A 284 -19.68 4.89 6.13
C ARG A 284 -20.16 4.90 7.59
N LEU A 285 -19.24 5.09 8.51
CA LEU A 285 -19.58 5.34 9.91
C LEU A 285 -19.99 6.81 10.04
N ASP A 286 -21.16 7.04 10.62
CA ASP A 286 -21.66 8.38 10.83
C ASP A 286 -20.89 9.05 11.97
N GLU A 287 -20.66 10.34 11.84
CA GLU A 287 -20.01 11.21 12.83
C GLU A 287 -21.03 12.24 13.31
N ASP A 288 -20.78 12.86 14.48
CA ASP A 288 -21.64 13.93 14.99
C ASP A 288 -21.65 15.11 14.01
N ALA A 289 -22.83 15.72 13.83
CA ALA A 289 -23.04 16.72 12.78
C ALA A 289 -22.09 17.94 12.86
N GLY A 290 -21.56 18.26 14.05
CA GLY A 290 -20.58 19.33 14.23
C GLY A 290 -19.17 18.96 13.80
N ASP A 291 -18.82 17.67 13.86
CA ASP A 291 -17.48 17.15 13.60
C ASP A 291 -17.38 16.53 12.21
N ASP A 292 -18.51 16.21 11.57
CA ASP A 292 -18.55 15.60 10.23
C ASP A 292 -18.15 16.61 9.15
N ASN A 293 -16.93 16.46 8.63
CA ASN A 293 -16.39 17.41 7.66
C ASN A 293 -17.01 17.25 6.25
N ASN A 294 -17.58 16.09 5.92
CA ASN A 294 -18.10 15.76 4.58
C ASN A 294 -19.23 14.73 4.64
N PRO A 295 -20.40 15.07 5.23
CA PRO A 295 -21.51 14.14 5.44
C PRO A 295 -22.06 13.53 4.14
N ASP A 296 -21.84 14.20 3.01
CA ASP A 296 -22.28 13.78 1.67
C ASP A 296 -21.22 13.04 0.85
N ILE A 297 -20.07 12.68 1.43
CA ILE A 297 -18.95 12.04 0.70
C ILE A 297 -19.37 10.81 -0.09
N LYS A 298 -20.32 10.02 0.43
CA LYS A 298 -20.89 8.83 -0.23
C LYS A 298 -21.56 9.13 -1.57
N ASP A 299 -22.03 10.37 -1.78
CA ASP A 299 -22.67 10.79 -3.01
C ASP A 299 -21.68 11.12 -4.12
N TYR A 300 -20.39 11.30 -3.76
CA TYR A 300 -19.28 11.53 -4.69
C TYR A 300 -18.41 10.28 -4.86
N VAL A 301 -18.07 9.62 -3.77
CA VAL A 301 -17.14 8.49 -3.77
C VAL A 301 -17.87 7.14 -3.97
N GLY A 302 -19.17 7.12 -3.68
CA GLY A 302 -19.99 5.91 -3.79
C GLY A 302 -19.99 5.06 -2.51
N ARG A 303 -20.41 3.81 -2.67
CA ARG A 303 -20.59 2.84 -1.57
C ARG A 303 -19.79 1.56 -1.77
N GLY A 304 -18.85 1.56 -2.70
CA GLY A 304 -17.99 0.43 -2.99
C GLY A 304 -17.15 0.65 -4.23
N ASP A 305 -16.15 -0.19 -4.40
CA ASP A 305 -15.38 -0.32 -5.62
C ASP A 305 -15.34 -1.78 -6.10
N LEU A 306 -15.11 -1.91 -7.39
CA LEU A 306 -14.84 -3.16 -8.08
C LEU A 306 -13.49 -3.02 -8.74
N THR A 307 -12.54 -3.92 -8.42
CA THR A 307 -11.24 -3.95 -9.08
C THR A 307 -11.03 -5.30 -9.77
N ALA A 308 -10.85 -5.26 -11.07
CA ALA A 308 -10.44 -6.41 -11.88
C ALA A 308 -8.93 -6.39 -12.07
N PHE A 309 -8.30 -7.55 -11.95
CA PHE A 309 -6.88 -7.76 -12.21
C PHE A 309 -6.74 -8.79 -13.33
N TYR A 310 -5.77 -8.56 -14.21
CA TYR A 310 -5.45 -9.49 -15.28
C TYR A 310 -3.94 -9.59 -15.46
N ARG A 311 -3.40 -10.82 -15.40
CA ARG A 311 -1.99 -11.11 -15.64
C ARG A 311 -1.77 -11.58 -17.06
N TRP A 312 -0.91 -10.89 -17.80
CA TRP A 312 -0.50 -11.26 -19.13
C TRP A 312 1.04 -11.35 -19.18
N ASN A 313 1.54 -12.56 -19.19
CA ASN A 313 2.98 -12.84 -19.05
C ASN A 313 3.55 -12.20 -17.75
N GLU A 314 4.50 -11.29 -17.88
CA GLU A 314 5.13 -10.57 -16.78
C GLU A 314 4.41 -9.25 -16.41
N HIS A 315 3.30 -8.94 -17.08
CA HIS A 315 2.54 -7.70 -16.85
C HIS A 315 1.27 -7.97 -16.06
N ASP A 316 1.06 -7.19 -15.02
CA ASP A 316 -0.18 -7.16 -14.25
C ASP A 316 -0.94 -5.87 -14.60
N PHE A 317 -2.17 -6.02 -15.04
CA PHE A 317 -3.10 -4.92 -15.31
C PHE A 317 -4.16 -4.85 -14.23
N SER A 318 -4.59 -3.65 -13.88
CA SER A 318 -5.74 -3.45 -13.00
C SER A 318 -6.71 -2.42 -13.55
N LEU A 319 -8.01 -2.68 -13.38
CA LEU A 319 -9.08 -1.75 -13.68
C LEU A 319 -9.98 -1.61 -12.46
N MET A 320 -9.93 -0.46 -11.81
CA MET A 320 -10.82 -0.10 -10.72
C MET A 320 -11.98 0.73 -11.24
N LEU A 321 -13.19 0.35 -10.83
CA LEU A 321 -14.43 1.06 -11.13
C LEU A 321 -15.13 1.43 -9.82
N ARG A 322 -15.65 2.64 -9.76
CA ARG A 322 -16.41 3.18 -8.63
C ARG A 322 -17.53 4.08 -9.12
N HIS A 323 -18.71 4.00 -8.47
CA HIS A 323 -19.86 4.80 -8.84
C HIS A 323 -20.72 5.15 -7.63
N SER A 324 -21.33 6.35 -7.64
CA SER A 324 -22.25 6.82 -6.59
C SER A 324 -23.57 6.05 -6.54
N LEU A 325 -23.92 5.31 -7.60
CA LEU A 325 -25.19 4.63 -7.83
C LEU A 325 -26.41 5.60 -7.88
N LYS A 326 -26.14 6.91 -8.08
CA LYS A 326 -27.17 7.91 -8.38
C LYS A 326 -27.32 8.09 -9.88
N GLY A 327 -28.50 8.53 -10.31
CA GLY A 327 -28.81 8.80 -11.74
C GLY A 327 -28.87 10.30 -12.02
N GLY A 328 -28.96 10.66 -13.33
CA GLY A 328 -29.08 12.05 -13.78
C GLY A 328 -27.88 12.89 -13.43
N ASP A 329 -28.13 14.12 -13.03
CA ASP A 329 -27.09 15.12 -12.71
C ASP A 329 -26.28 14.79 -11.44
N ASP A 330 -26.75 13.86 -10.63
CA ASP A 330 -26.08 13.37 -9.43
C ASP A 330 -25.20 12.13 -9.68
N SER A 331 -25.14 11.65 -10.91
CA SER A 331 -24.28 10.54 -11.30
C SER A 331 -22.81 10.92 -11.16
N ARG A 332 -22.07 10.18 -10.37
CA ARG A 332 -20.63 10.35 -10.15
C ARG A 332 -19.94 9.00 -10.24
N GLY A 333 -18.87 8.94 -10.96
CA GLY A 333 -18.11 7.72 -11.14
C GLY A 333 -16.64 7.99 -11.38
N ALA A 334 -15.83 6.96 -11.19
CA ALA A 334 -14.41 6.96 -11.52
C ALA A 334 -14.00 5.61 -12.09
N ALA A 335 -13.11 5.63 -13.06
CA ALA A 335 -12.39 4.47 -13.56
C ALA A 335 -10.89 4.77 -13.50
N GLN A 336 -10.11 3.79 -13.04
CA GLN A 336 -8.65 3.87 -13.03
C GLN A 336 -8.11 2.59 -13.64
N PHE A 337 -7.23 2.73 -14.62
CA PHE A 337 -6.50 1.63 -15.25
C PHE A 337 -5.01 1.82 -14.99
N ASP A 338 -4.36 0.75 -14.53
CA ASP A 338 -2.94 0.70 -14.21
C ASP A 338 -2.26 -0.49 -14.90
#